data_9397c2c364ac6fd8f9a0ef29d6dbd198
#
_entry.id   9397c2c364ac6fd8f9a0ef29d6dbd198
#
_cell.length_a   1.000
_cell.length_b   1.000
_cell.length_c   1.000
_cell.angle_alpha   90.00
_cell.angle_beta   90.00
_cell.angle_gamma   90.00
#
_symmetry.space_group_name_H-M   'P 1'
#
loop_
_entity.id
_entity.type
_entity.pdbx_description
1 polymer ?
#
loop_
_entity_poly.entity_id
_entity_poly.type
_entity_poly.pdbx_seq_one_letter_code
_entity_poly.pdbx_strand_id
1 'polypeptide(L)'
;MNYNPNKNEIEFVNNALEKFNNMHVGPDNHLLLNIVEYDENQNVIAGILGGTYWGWLHIDILWVDENFRSKKIGSRILIAAENEAKKRGCHSVHVDTMSWQAPDFYKKHGYELISELDNIPNGYKKFHFI
;
A
#
# COMPACT_ATOMS: atom_id res chain seq x y z
N MET A 1 -25.90 -20.04 8.25
CA MET A 1 -24.90 -18.98 7.92
C MET A 1 -25.44 -17.62 8.34
N ASN A 2 -24.54 -16.77 8.86
CA ASN A 2 -24.90 -15.41 9.28
C ASN A 2 -24.24 -14.39 8.33
N TYR A 3 -25.06 -13.59 7.65
CA TYR A 3 -24.57 -12.58 6.68
C TYR A 3 -24.28 -11.23 7.33
N ASN A 4 -24.58 -11.07 8.63
CA ASN A 4 -24.34 -9.82 9.37
C ASN A 4 -23.59 -10.13 10.69
N PRO A 5 -22.37 -10.68 10.61
CA PRO A 5 -21.59 -10.94 11.80
C PRO A 5 -21.24 -9.65 12.55
N ASN A 6 -21.15 -9.73 13.86
CA ASN A 6 -20.72 -8.62 14.67
C ASN A 6 -19.20 -8.48 14.62
N LYS A 7 -18.69 -7.36 15.18
CA LYS A 7 -17.26 -7.06 15.18
C LYS A 7 -16.42 -8.17 15.82
N ASN A 8 -16.89 -8.74 16.93
CA ASN A 8 -16.16 -9.79 17.64
C ASN A 8 -16.03 -11.06 16.81
N GLU A 9 -17.09 -11.40 16.08
CA GLU A 9 -17.09 -12.55 15.18
C GLU A 9 -16.11 -12.35 14.01
N ILE A 10 -16.04 -11.14 13.48
CA ILE A 10 -15.07 -10.78 12.41
C ILE A 10 -13.64 -10.88 12.96
N GLU A 11 -13.39 -10.33 14.15
CA GLU A 11 -12.07 -10.42 14.79
C GLU A 11 -11.67 -11.86 15.09
N PHE A 12 -12.64 -12.69 15.47
CA PHE A 12 -12.38 -14.12 15.71
C PHE A 12 -11.85 -14.80 14.45
N VAL A 13 -12.45 -14.53 13.29
CA VAL A 13 -12.00 -15.11 12.01
C VAL A 13 -10.59 -14.64 11.67
N ASN A 14 -10.32 -13.32 11.80
CA ASN A 14 -9.00 -12.76 11.55
C ASN A 14 -7.93 -13.40 12.45
N ASN A 15 -8.22 -13.51 13.74
CA ASN A 15 -7.29 -14.08 14.73
C ASN A 15 -7.05 -15.57 14.50
N ALA A 16 -8.08 -16.29 14.07
CA ALA A 16 -7.97 -17.72 13.77
C ALA A 16 -7.00 -17.97 12.61
N LEU A 17 -7.10 -17.17 11.55
CA LEU A 17 -6.18 -17.26 10.42
C LEU A 17 -4.76 -16.83 10.80
N GLU A 18 -4.62 -15.75 11.56
CA GLU A 18 -3.32 -15.29 12.05
C GLU A 18 -2.62 -16.38 12.87
N LYS A 19 -3.34 -17.02 13.76
CA LYS A 19 -2.81 -18.13 14.56
C LYS A 19 -2.34 -19.28 13.67
N PHE A 20 -3.14 -19.64 12.67
CA PHE A 20 -2.79 -20.68 11.72
C PHE A 20 -1.51 -20.33 10.95
N ASN A 21 -1.42 -19.10 10.46
CA ASN A 21 -0.26 -18.63 9.72
C ASN A 21 1.01 -18.63 10.58
N ASN A 22 0.90 -18.16 11.83
CA ASN A 22 2.02 -18.12 12.77
C ASN A 22 2.58 -19.51 13.07
N MET A 23 1.74 -20.53 13.05
CA MET A 23 2.19 -21.91 13.22
C MET A 23 3.04 -22.42 12.05
N HIS A 24 2.87 -21.86 10.86
CA HIS A 24 3.57 -22.28 9.64
C HIS A 24 4.83 -21.48 9.37
N VAL A 25 4.77 -20.18 9.51
CA VAL A 25 5.86 -19.28 9.09
C VAL A 25 6.32 -18.32 10.17
N GLY A 26 5.78 -18.45 11.39
CA GLY A 26 6.04 -17.52 12.49
C GLY A 26 5.26 -16.22 12.35
N PRO A 27 5.48 -15.25 13.25
CA PRO A 27 4.79 -13.96 13.21
C PRO A 27 5.08 -13.22 11.91
N ASP A 28 4.08 -12.54 11.35
CA ASP A 28 4.24 -11.73 10.14
C ASP A 28 4.95 -10.40 10.40
N ASN A 29 5.01 -9.97 11.66
CA ASN A 29 5.60 -8.71 12.10
C ASN A 29 4.98 -7.50 11.39
N HIS A 30 3.66 -7.55 11.16
CA HIS A 30 2.94 -6.46 10.49
C HIS A 30 3.04 -5.17 11.29
N LEU A 31 3.57 -4.12 10.62
CA LEU A 31 3.67 -2.78 11.16
C LEU A 31 3.17 -1.77 10.13
N LEU A 32 2.34 -0.83 10.56
CA LEU A 32 1.91 0.25 9.68
C LEU A 32 3.12 1.11 9.26
N LEU A 33 3.07 1.58 8.03
CA LEU A 33 4.04 2.52 7.48
C LEU A 33 3.25 3.64 6.80
N ASN A 34 3.09 4.73 7.50
CA ASN A 34 2.32 5.87 7.04
C ASN A 34 3.19 7.12 7.10
N ILE A 35 3.25 7.87 5.99
CA ILE A 35 4.01 9.12 5.89
C ILE A 35 3.10 10.17 5.29
N VAL A 36 3.10 11.36 5.85
CA VAL A 36 2.37 12.51 5.30
C VAL A 36 3.28 13.71 5.17
N GLU A 37 2.98 14.55 4.20
CA GLU A 37 3.63 15.85 3.98
C GLU A 37 2.63 16.97 4.24
N TYR A 38 3.14 18.08 4.74
CA TYR A 38 2.35 19.27 5.08
C TYR A 38 2.81 20.47 4.27
N ASP A 39 1.89 21.41 4.03
CA ASP A 39 2.24 22.72 3.50
C ASP A 39 2.67 23.66 4.65
N GLU A 40 2.93 24.93 4.30
CA GLU A 40 3.36 25.96 5.27
C GLU A 40 2.30 26.21 6.35
N ASN A 41 1.04 25.95 6.05
CA ASN A 41 -0.10 26.16 6.96
C ASN A 41 -0.50 24.87 7.72
N GLN A 42 0.35 23.84 7.69
CA GLN A 42 0.12 22.57 8.35
C GLN A 42 -1.07 21.76 7.79
N ASN A 43 -1.43 22.00 6.52
CA ASN A 43 -2.40 21.19 5.82
C ASN A 43 -1.72 19.97 5.19
N VAL A 44 -2.33 18.80 5.29
CA VAL A 44 -1.82 17.60 4.63
C VAL A 44 -1.99 17.77 3.11
N ILE A 45 -0.89 17.68 2.37
CA ILE A 45 -0.87 17.82 0.91
C ILE A 45 -0.48 16.55 0.18
N ALA A 46 0.02 15.57 0.87
CA ALA A 46 0.37 14.28 0.28
C ALA A 46 0.52 13.22 1.37
N GLY A 47 0.42 11.97 0.98
CA GLY A 47 0.66 10.88 1.90
C GLY A 47 0.80 9.54 1.24
N ILE A 48 1.49 8.64 1.93
CA ILE A 48 1.55 7.23 1.59
C ILE A 48 1.09 6.42 2.82
N LEU A 49 0.19 5.51 2.60
CA LEU A 49 -0.34 4.63 3.64
C LEU A 49 -0.10 3.18 3.22
N GLY A 50 0.40 2.40 4.14
CA GLY A 50 0.68 1.00 3.89
C GLY A 50 1.19 0.29 5.12
N GLY A 51 1.93 -0.77 4.90
CA GLY A 51 2.48 -1.57 5.98
C GLY A 51 3.59 -2.49 5.51
N THR A 52 4.33 -3.00 6.48
CA THR A 52 5.38 -3.99 6.22
C THR A 52 5.04 -5.30 6.92
N TYR A 53 5.19 -6.42 6.22
CA TYR A 53 4.97 -7.77 6.75
C TYR A 53 5.66 -8.78 5.84
N TRP A 54 6.13 -9.85 6.41
CA TRP A 54 6.80 -10.94 5.68
C TRP A 54 7.88 -10.48 4.68
N GLY A 55 8.61 -9.41 5.05
CA GLY A 55 9.71 -8.90 4.23
C GLY A 55 9.26 -8.02 3.05
N TRP A 56 8.00 -7.63 2.97
CA TRP A 56 7.45 -6.80 1.92
C TRP A 56 6.86 -5.50 2.46
N LEU A 57 7.02 -4.41 1.70
CA LEU A 57 6.22 -3.21 1.84
C LEU A 57 4.99 -3.35 0.94
N HIS A 58 3.81 -3.20 1.50
CA HIS A 58 2.57 -3.06 0.75
C HIS A 58 2.10 -1.61 0.81
N ILE A 59 1.98 -0.99 -0.34
CA ILE A 59 1.45 0.37 -0.45
C ILE A 59 -0.04 0.28 -0.75
N ASP A 60 -0.86 0.78 0.16
CA ASP A 60 -2.31 0.82 -0.01
C ASP A 60 -2.74 2.08 -0.76
N ILE A 61 -2.19 3.24 -0.37
CA ILE A 61 -2.55 4.54 -0.92
C ILE A 61 -1.29 5.38 -1.08
N LEU A 62 -1.17 6.03 -2.24
CA LEU A 62 -0.24 7.13 -2.46
C LEU A 62 -1.03 8.26 -3.12
N TRP A 63 -1.11 9.39 -2.44
CA TRP A 63 -1.88 10.53 -2.88
C TRP A 63 -1.09 11.83 -2.75
N VAL A 64 -1.23 12.69 -3.74
CA VAL A 64 -0.69 14.06 -3.73
C VAL A 64 -1.80 15.00 -4.17
N ASP A 65 -2.01 16.08 -3.41
CA ASP A 65 -2.96 17.13 -3.74
C ASP A 65 -2.66 17.67 -5.14
N GLU A 66 -3.72 17.90 -5.95
CA GLU A 66 -3.55 18.33 -7.34
C GLU A 66 -2.78 19.65 -7.49
N ASN A 67 -2.88 20.55 -6.50
CA ASN A 67 -2.16 21.83 -6.51
C ASN A 67 -0.67 21.68 -6.22
N PHE A 68 -0.24 20.52 -5.75
CA PHE A 68 1.14 20.21 -5.40
C PHE A 68 1.77 19.14 -6.29
N ARG A 69 1.06 18.69 -7.31
CA ARG A 69 1.60 17.73 -8.30
C ARG A 69 2.70 18.39 -9.12
N SER A 70 3.54 17.58 -9.74
CA SER A 70 4.70 18.01 -10.53
C SER A 70 5.83 18.66 -9.71
N LYS A 71 5.78 18.60 -8.38
CA LYS A 71 6.84 19.08 -7.48
C LYS A 71 7.68 17.95 -6.90
N LYS A 72 7.54 16.75 -7.46
CA LYS A 72 8.27 15.54 -7.05
C LYS A 72 7.96 15.09 -5.61
N ILE A 73 6.86 15.53 -5.04
CA ILE A 73 6.47 15.15 -3.68
C ILE A 73 6.16 13.65 -3.60
N GLY A 74 5.42 13.12 -4.59
CA GLY A 74 5.11 11.69 -4.65
C GLY A 74 6.37 10.83 -4.70
N SER A 75 7.36 11.23 -5.48
CA SER A 75 8.66 10.54 -5.57
C SER A 75 9.40 10.55 -4.23
N ARG A 76 9.44 11.70 -3.56
CA ARG A 76 10.10 11.81 -2.25
C ARG A 76 9.45 10.92 -1.20
N ILE A 77 8.12 10.91 -1.15
CA ILE A 77 7.36 10.08 -0.20
C ILE A 77 7.55 8.59 -0.50
N LEU A 78 7.50 8.20 -1.77
CA LEU A 78 7.73 6.81 -2.16
C LEU A 78 9.12 6.35 -1.74
N ILE A 79 10.15 7.13 -2.05
CA ILE A 79 11.54 6.82 -1.68
C ILE A 79 11.69 6.75 -0.15
N ALA A 80 11.06 7.66 0.58
CA ALA A 80 11.08 7.62 2.03
C ALA A 80 10.46 6.34 2.59
N ALA A 81 9.34 5.90 2.03
CA ALA A 81 8.69 4.65 2.42
C ALA A 81 9.55 3.43 2.09
N GLU A 82 10.16 3.39 0.90
CA GLU A 82 11.09 2.33 0.51
C GLU A 82 12.29 2.25 1.45
N ASN A 83 12.88 3.39 1.81
CA ASN A 83 14.00 3.44 2.73
C ASN A 83 13.64 2.97 4.13
N GLU A 84 12.47 3.35 4.62
CA GLU A 84 11.97 2.88 5.91
C GLU A 84 11.71 1.37 5.89
N ALA A 85 11.14 0.86 4.80
CA ALA A 85 10.92 -0.57 4.64
C ALA A 85 12.25 -1.35 4.65
N LYS A 86 13.28 -0.83 4.00
CA LYS A 86 14.63 -1.43 4.03
C LYS A 86 15.19 -1.48 5.45
N LYS A 87 15.01 -0.42 6.23
CA LYS A 87 15.41 -0.40 7.64
C LYS A 87 14.70 -1.48 8.45
N ARG A 88 13.47 -1.81 8.09
CA ARG A 88 12.70 -2.88 8.72
C ARG A 88 13.04 -4.27 8.19
N GLY A 89 14.01 -4.39 7.28
CA GLY A 89 14.44 -5.65 6.71
C GLY A 89 13.64 -6.13 5.50
N CYS A 90 12.81 -5.28 4.92
CA CYS A 90 12.06 -5.64 3.72
C CYS A 90 12.96 -5.70 2.49
N HIS A 91 12.67 -6.66 1.61
CA HIS A 91 13.41 -6.86 0.37
C HIS A 91 12.59 -6.50 -0.88
N SER A 92 11.30 -6.26 -0.75
CA SER A 92 10.41 -6.05 -1.91
C SER A 92 9.25 -5.12 -1.56
N VAL A 93 8.64 -4.57 -2.60
CA VAL A 93 7.48 -3.68 -2.50
C VAL A 93 6.42 -4.15 -3.49
N HIS A 94 5.15 -4.08 -3.13
CA HIS A 94 4.07 -4.24 -4.09
C HIS A 94 2.99 -3.20 -3.90
N VAL A 95 2.34 -2.82 -5.00
CA VAL A 95 1.32 -1.78 -5.03
C VAL A 95 0.32 -2.04 -6.14
N ASP A 96 -0.95 -1.74 -5.86
CA ASP A 96 -1.99 -1.71 -6.88
C ASP A 96 -2.29 -0.26 -7.26
N THR A 97 -2.54 -0.01 -8.54
CA THR A 97 -2.99 1.29 -9.03
C THR A 97 -4.02 1.11 -10.13
N MET A 98 -4.98 2.01 -10.18
CA MET A 98 -6.03 1.98 -11.20
C MET A 98 -5.58 2.71 -12.47
N SER A 99 -6.17 2.35 -13.60
CA SER A 99 -5.79 2.92 -14.91
C SER A 99 -5.93 4.44 -14.99
N TRP A 100 -6.81 5.05 -14.20
CA TRP A 100 -6.97 6.51 -14.15
C TRP A 100 -6.10 7.20 -13.10
N GLN A 101 -5.34 6.44 -12.31
CA GLN A 101 -4.46 6.97 -11.27
C GLN A 101 -3.05 7.22 -11.83
N ALA A 102 -2.06 6.43 -11.46
CA ALA A 102 -0.67 6.74 -11.78
C ALA A 102 0.19 5.53 -12.16
N PRO A 103 -0.24 4.68 -13.15
CA PRO A 103 0.59 3.52 -13.51
C PRO A 103 1.98 3.92 -14.02
N ASP A 104 2.09 5.00 -14.78
CA ASP A 104 3.39 5.45 -15.33
C ASP A 104 4.34 5.95 -14.26
N PHE A 105 3.81 6.50 -13.17
CA PHE A 105 4.61 6.92 -12.02
C PHE A 105 5.42 5.75 -11.44
N TYR A 106 4.77 4.60 -11.24
CA TYR A 106 5.45 3.43 -10.71
C TYR A 106 6.47 2.85 -11.68
N LYS A 107 6.15 2.83 -12.98
CA LYS A 107 7.10 2.41 -14.01
C LYS A 107 8.36 3.26 -14.01
N LYS A 108 8.23 4.59 -13.88
CA LYS A 108 9.37 5.50 -13.79
C LYS A 108 10.25 5.24 -12.57
N HIS A 109 9.68 4.69 -11.49
CA HIS A 109 10.41 4.34 -10.28
C HIS A 109 10.95 2.91 -10.30
N GLY A 110 10.94 2.24 -11.45
CA GLY A 110 11.51 0.92 -11.61
C GLY A 110 10.60 -0.24 -11.24
N TYR A 111 9.31 0.03 -11.01
CA TYR A 111 8.34 -1.02 -10.72
C TYR A 111 7.94 -1.74 -12.00
N GLU A 112 7.81 -3.06 -11.88
CA GLU A 112 7.40 -3.94 -12.97
C GLU A 112 5.93 -4.30 -12.85
N LEU A 113 5.21 -4.24 -13.97
CA LEU A 113 3.83 -4.68 -14.06
C LEU A 113 3.80 -6.22 -14.02
N ILE A 114 3.08 -6.78 -13.05
CA ILE A 114 2.97 -8.25 -12.90
C ILE A 114 1.58 -8.77 -13.22
N SER A 115 0.55 -7.95 -13.15
CA SER A 115 -0.80 -8.37 -13.52
C SER A 115 -1.70 -7.18 -13.85
N GLU A 116 -2.72 -7.45 -14.65
CA GLU A 116 -3.79 -6.53 -15.00
C GLU A 116 -5.13 -7.22 -14.75
N LEU A 117 -6.05 -6.50 -14.14
CA LEU A 117 -7.44 -6.91 -14.01
C LEU A 117 -8.31 -5.97 -14.83
N ASP A 118 -9.16 -6.54 -15.67
CA ASP A 118 -10.10 -5.77 -16.48
C ASP A 118 -11.40 -5.52 -15.73
N ASN A 119 -12.12 -4.49 -16.18
CA ASN A 119 -13.46 -4.19 -15.68
C ASN A 119 -13.56 -4.01 -14.16
N ILE A 120 -12.64 -3.22 -13.62
CA ILE A 120 -12.61 -2.87 -12.22
C ILE A 120 -12.37 -1.36 -12.04
N PRO A 121 -13.42 -0.50 -12.10
CA PRO A 121 -14.79 -0.83 -12.56
C PRO A 121 -14.87 -1.05 -14.07
N ASN A 122 -16.06 -1.33 -14.58
CA ASN A 122 -16.30 -1.62 -15.98
C ASN A 122 -15.68 -0.57 -16.91
N GLY A 123 -14.89 -1.00 -17.89
CA GLY A 123 -14.15 -0.13 -18.81
C GLY A 123 -12.81 0.36 -18.32
N TYR A 124 -12.42 0.04 -17.09
CA TYR A 124 -11.14 0.42 -16.48
C TYR A 124 -10.34 -0.81 -16.06
N LYS A 125 -9.09 -0.58 -15.71
CA LYS A 125 -8.17 -1.65 -15.30
C LYS A 125 -7.55 -1.37 -13.93
N LYS A 126 -7.19 -2.44 -13.25
CA LYS A 126 -6.33 -2.39 -12.07
C LYS A 126 -4.99 -3.03 -12.42
N PHE A 127 -3.91 -2.34 -12.14
CA PHE A 127 -2.54 -2.81 -12.35
C PHE A 127 -1.89 -3.18 -11.03
N HIS A 128 -1.16 -4.28 -11.03
CA HIS A 128 -0.35 -4.69 -9.89
C HIS A 128 1.12 -4.62 -10.25
N PHE A 129 1.89 -3.88 -9.47
CA PHE A 129 3.32 -3.66 -9.67
C PHE A 129 4.13 -4.21 -8.49
N ILE A 130 5.33 -4.65 -8.80
CA ILE A 130 6.36 -4.95 -7.79
C ILE A 130 7.67 -4.26 -8.12
#